data_8d03b3111a519212f9917ef9a69289cd
#
_entry.id   8d03b3111a519212f9917ef9a69289cd
#
_cell.length_a   1.000
_cell.length_b   1.000
_cell.length_c   1.000
_cell.angle_alpha   90.00
_cell.angle_beta   90.00
_cell.angle_gamma   90.00
#
_symmetry.space_group_name_H-M   'P 1'
#
loop_
_entity.id
_entity.type
_entity.pdbx_description
1 polymer ?
#
loop_
_entity_poly.entity_id
_entity_poly.type
_entity_poly.pdbx_seq_one_letter_code
_entity_poly.pdbx_strand_id
1 'polypeptide(L)'
;MVIAIDFDGTITEQSFPEVGALKKDADVYIRRLWSEGHAIVINTCRSGKYEGMAEDFLRANDIPFSYINSNMPHLIVDYGQDCRKISADVYIDDRCLMGLPDTWEEIYNMVQKINQKKIV
;
A
#
# COMPACT_ATOMS: atom_id res chain seq x y z
N MET A 1 7.02 5.63 8.84
CA MET A 1 7.67 5.13 7.61
C MET A 1 6.79 5.40 6.40
N VAL A 2 7.34 5.28 5.20
CA VAL A 2 6.57 5.22 3.95
C VAL A 2 6.34 3.75 3.62
N ILE A 3 5.08 3.36 3.43
CA ILE A 3 4.67 1.99 3.13
C ILE A 3 3.99 1.99 1.77
N ALA A 4 4.56 1.28 0.81
CA ALA A 4 3.98 1.11 -0.51
C ALA A 4 3.16 -0.19 -0.53
N ILE A 5 1.89 -0.09 -0.85
CA ILE A 5 0.96 -1.23 -0.81
C ILE A 5 0.37 -1.45 -2.21
N ASP A 6 0.53 -2.65 -2.74
CA ASP A 6 -0.13 -3.09 -3.96
C ASP A 6 -1.64 -3.20 -3.75
N PHE A 7 -2.42 -3.09 -4.83
CA PHE A 7 -3.87 -3.10 -4.75
C PHE A 7 -4.46 -4.49 -5.08
N ASP A 8 -4.39 -4.90 -6.35
CA ASP A 8 -4.97 -6.18 -6.81
C ASP A 8 -4.20 -7.37 -6.25
N GLY A 9 -4.89 -8.26 -5.54
CA GLY A 9 -4.27 -9.42 -4.92
C GLY A 9 -3.64 -9.15 -3.55
N THR A 10 -3.60 -7.91 -3.10
CA THR A 10 -3.03 -7.51 -1.80
C THR A 10 -4.07 -6.88 -0.88
N ILE A 11 -4.72 -5.80 -1.29
CA ILE A 11 -5.85 -5.20 -0.57
C ILE A 11 -7.14 -5.90 -0.93
N THR A 12 -7.28 -6.28 -2.20
CA THR A 12 -8.43 -7.02 -2.71
C THR A 12 -8.00 -8.39 -3.18
N GLU A 13 -8.99 -9.28 -3.37
CA GLU A 13 -8.78 -10.49 -4.13
C GLU A 13 -8.47 -10.12 -5.58
N GLN A 14 -7.72 -10.96 -6.29
CA GLN A 14 -7.37 -10.72 -7.68
C GLN A 14 -8.60 -10.88 -8.57
N SER A 15 -8.95 -9.86 -9.35
CA SER A 15 -10.09 -9.89 -10.27
C SER A 15 -9.94 -8.89 -11.42
N PHE A 16 -8.74 -8.34 -11.62
CA PHE A 16 -8.49 -7.34 -12.66
C PHE A 16 -9.08 -7.78 -14.02
N PRO A 17 -9.73 -6.88 -14.78
CA PRO A 17 -9.84 -5.43 -14.60
C PRO A 17 -10.89 -4.98 -13.58
N GLU A 18 -11.77 -5.87 -13.12
CA GLU A 18 -12.72 -5.57 -12.07
C GLU A 18 -11.99 -5.40 -10.74
N VAL A 19 -12.66 -4.76 -9.78
CA VAL A 19 -12.15 -4.66 -8.42
C VAL A 19 -12.68 -5.86 -7.64
N GLY A 20 -11.78 -6.69 -7.15
CA GLY A 20 -12.13 -7.86 -6.35
C GLY A 20 -12.65 -7.49 -4.96
N ALA A 21 -13.13 -8.49 -4.23
CA ALA A 21 -13.59 -8.30 -2.87
C ALA A 21 -12.44 -7.86 -1.96
N LEU A 22 -12.76 -7.02 -0.98
CA LEU A 22 -11.80 -6.61 0.05
C LEU A 22 -11.29 -7.84 0.79
N LYS A 23 -9.97 -7.97 0.90
CA LYS A 23 -9.39 -9.00 1.75
C LYS A 23 -9.72 -8.71 3.21
N LYS A 24 -9.98 -9.79 3.96
CA LYS A 24 -10.36 -9.68 5.38
C LYS A 24 -9.37 -8.79 6.14
N ASP A 25 -9.89 -7.81 6.82
CA ASP A 25 -9.17 -6.89 7.71
C ASP A 25 -8.12 -6.00 7.02
N ALA A 26 -8.01 -6.01 5.70
CA ALA A 26 -7.09 -5.12 5.00
C ALA A 26 -7.35 -3.65 5.35
N ASP A 27 -8.61 -3.24 5.33
CA ASP A 27 -9.03 -1.88 5.68
C ASP A 27 -8.71 -1.55 7.13
N VAL A 28 -8.96 -2.47 8.04
CA VAL A 28 -8.73 -2.29 9.48
C VAL A 28 -7.25 -2.01 9.75
N TYR A 29 -6.36 -2.84 9.21
CA TYR A 29 -4.93 -2.72 9.50
C TYR A 29 -4.26 -1.59 8.73
N ILE A 30 -4.73 -1.25 7.53
CA ILE A 30 -4.21 -0.06 6.82
C ILE A 30 -4.62 1.21 7.57
N ARG A 31 -5.87 1.32 8.05
CA ARG A 31 -6.28 2.45 8.88
C ARG A 31 -5.43 2.56 10.14
N ARG A 32 -5.08 1.41 10.72
CA ARG A 32 -4.25 1.36 11.92
C ARG A 32 -2.83 1.86 11.66
N LEU A 33 -2.21 1.40 10.57
CA LEU A 33 -0.90 1.91 10.13
C LEU A 33 -0.94 3.42 9.89
N TRP A 34 -1.98 3.89 9.23
CA TRP A 34 -2.17 5.32 8.99
C TRP A 34 -2.27 6.11 10.31
N SER A 35 -3.06 5.62 11.27
CA SER A 35 -3.22 6.29 12.56
C SER A 35 -1.93 6.29 13.39
N GLU A 36 -1.03 5.37 13.13
CA GLU A 36 0.28 5.30 13.77
C GLU A 36 1.33 6.22 13.12
N GLY A 37 0.92 7.03 12.13
CA GLY A 37 1.77 8.04 11.53
C GLY A 37 2.51 7.60 10.28
N HIS A 38 2.21 6.43 9.71
CA HIS A 38 2.82 5.98 8.47
C HIS A 38 2.19 6.65 7.26
N ALA A 39 3.01 7.00 6.26
CA ALA A 39 2.52 7.43 4.96
C ALA A 39 2.21 6.17 4.12
N ILE A 40 1.05 6.16 3.49
CA ILE A 40 0.62 5.04 2.63
C ILE A 40 0.63 5.49 1.18
N VAL A 41 1.35 4.77 0.34
CA VAL A 41 1.34 4.98 -1.11
C VAL A 41 0.80 3.71 -1.76
N ILE A 42 -0.22 3.85 -2.57
CA ILE A 42 -0.75 2.72 -3.34
C ILE A 42 0.12 2.55 -4.59
N ASN A 43 0.69 1.36 -4.74
CA ASN A 43 1.62 1.03 -5.81
C ASN A 43 1.00 -0.05 -6.69
N THR A 44 0.39 0.35 -7.82
CA THR A 44 -0.41 -0.54 -8.65
C THR A 44 -0.04 -0.40 -10.13
N CYS A 45 -0.24 -1.48 -10.89
CA CYS A 45 -0.12 -1.44 -12.35
C CYS A 45 -1.33 -0.81 -13.03
N ARG A 46 -2.40 -0.51 -12.28
CA ARG A 46 -3.57 0.15 -12.82
C ARG A 46 -3.25 1.58 -13.27
N SER A 47 -3.87 2.00 -14.36
CA SER A 47 -3.75 3.37 -14.89
C SER A 47 -5.09 3.82 -15.47
N GLY A 48 -5.24 5.11 -15.72
CA GLY A 48 -6.44 5.68 -16.32
C GLY A 48 -7.70 5.33 -15.52
N LYS A 49 -8.75 4.89 -16.21
CA LYS A 49 -10.02 4.55 -15.56
C LYS A 49 -9.89 3.40 -14.55
N TYR A 50 -8.99 2.49 -14.76
CA TYR A 50 -8.78 1.35 -13.86
C TYR A 50 -8.15 1.80 -12.53
N GLU A 51 -7.27 2.78 -12.57
CA GLU A 51 -6.73 3.42 -11.37
C GLU A 51 -7.84 4.18 -10.63
N GLY A 52 -8.71 4.89 -11.37
CA GLY A 52 -9.88 5.56 -10.79
C GLY A 52 -10.82 4.60 -10.07
N MET A 53 -11.04 3.40 -10.62
CA MET A 53 -11.84 2.36 -9.98
C MET A 53 -11.23 1.92 -8.64
N ALA A 54 -9.91 1.78 -8.59
CA ALA A 54 -9.21 1.45 -7.36
C ALA A 54 -9.34 2.57 -6.32
N GLU A 55 -9.17 3.82 -6.75
CA GLU A 55 -9.33 4.99 -5.88
C GLU A 55 -10.73 5.05 -5.27
N ASP A 56 -11.76 4.87 -6.11
CA ASP A 56 -13.15 4.88 -5.66
C ASP A 56 -13.41 3.78 -4.62
N PHE A 57 -12.86 2.60 -4.84
CA PHE A 57 -12.97 1.48 -3.90
C PHE A 57 -12.30 1.81 -2.56
N LEU A 58 -11.10 2.36 -2.60
CA LEU A 58 -10.36 2.73 -1.39
C LEU A 58 -11.16 3.75 -0.57
N ARG A 59 -11.69 4.79 -1.22
CA ARG A 59 -12.49 5.81 -0.55
C ARG A 59 -13.80 5.25 0.00
N ALA A 60 -14.46 4.39 -0.75
CA ALA A 60 -15.72 3.76 -0.32
C ALA A 60 -15.54 2.86 0.91
N ASN A 61 -14.34 2.32 1.12
CA ASN A 61 -14.01 1.46 2.25
C ASN A 61 -13.24 2.18 3.36
N ASP A 62 -13.14 3.51 3.29
CA ASP A 62 -12.40 4.33 4.24
C ASP A 62 -10.95 3.87 4.44
N ILE A 63 -10.31 3.47 3.35
CA ILE A 63 -8.89 3.11 3.36
C ILE A 63 -8.06 4.34 3.03
N PRO A 64 -7.29 4.87 3.99
CA PRO A 64 -6.51 6.08 3.77
C PRO A 64 -5.27 5.81 2.95
N PHE A 65 -4.89 6.80 2.13
CA PHE A 65 -3.64 6.78 1.38
C PHE A 65 -3.24 8.22 1.05
N SER A 66 -1.94 8.44 0.89
CA SER A 66 -1.41 9.75 0.51
C SER A 66 -1.43 9.94 -1.00
N TYR A 67 -0.92 8.97 -1.74
CA TYR A 67 -0.81 9.03 -3.20
C TYR A 67 -1.01 7.65 -3.82
N ILE A 68 -1.35 7.63 -5.11
CA ILE A 68 -1.38 6.43 -5.95
C ILE A 68 -0.32 6.60 -7.03
N ASN A 69 0.61 5.65 -7.14
CA ASN A 69 1.66 5.61 -8.17
C ASN A 69 2.53 6.88 -8.25
N SER A 70 2.68 7.58 -7.15
CA SER A 70 3.51 8.78 -7.06
C SER A 70 4.31 8.73 -5.77
N ASN A 71 5.57 9.15 -5.83
CA ASN A 71 6.39 9.26 -4.64
C ASN A 71 5.90 10.35 -3.71
N MET A 72 6.24 10.24 -2.43
CA MET A 72 6.00 11.31 -1.47
C MET A 72 6.78 12.57 -1.90
N PRO A 73 6.20 13.78 -1.73
CA PRO A 73 6.84 15.01 -2.20
C PRO A 73 8.28 15.24 -1.72
N HIS A 74 8.59 14.89 -0.47
CA HIS A 74 9.94 15.06 0.06
C HIS A 74 10.95 14.14 -0.64
N LEU A 75 10.52 12.97 -1.10
CA LEU A 75 11.38 12.04 -1.86
C LEU A 75 11.59 12.52 -3.29
N ILE A 76 10.57 13.14 -3.89
CA ILE A 76 10.72 13.76 -5.21
C ILE A 76 11.78 14.87 -5.15
N VAL A 77 11.75 15.67 -4.09
CA VAL A 77 12.77 16.72 -3.87
C VAL A 77 14.15 16.10 -3.70
N ASP A 78 14.27 15.08 -2.85
CA ASP A 78 15.56 14.45 -2.54
C ASP A 78 16.20 13.80 -3.77
N TYR A 79 15.41 13.14 -4.61
CA TYR A 79 15.93 12.50 -5.84
C TYR A 79 15.95 13.41 -7.06
N GLY A 80 15.33 14.58 -7.00
CA GLY A 80 15.22 15.51 -8.09
C GLY A 80 14.20 15.13 -9.16
N GLN A 81 13.43 14.06 -8.96
CA GLN A 81 12.41 13.57 -9.87
C GLN A 81 11.48 12.59 -9.19
N ASP A 82 10.30 12.38 -9.78
CA ASP A 82 9.38 11.32 -9.35
C ASP A 82 9.82 10.00 -9.99
N CYS A 83 10.65 9.24 -9.30
CA CYS A 83 11.22 8.00 -9.80
C CYS A 83 10.11 6.98 -10.08
N ARG A 84 10.27 6.17 -11.13
CA ARG A 84 9.27 5.16 -11.49
C ARG A 84 9.06 4.13 -10.39
N LYS A 85 10.14 3.69 -9.75
CA LYS A 85 10.00 2.86 -8.55
C LYS A 85 9.62 3.75 -7.39
N ILE A 86 8.47 3.48 -6.79
CA ILE A 86 8.07 4.19 -5.56
C ILE A 86 9.09 3.90 -4.48
N SER A 87 9.66 4.95 -3.90
CA SER A 87 10.60 4.83 -2.79
C SER A 87 9.81 4.66 -1.50
N ALA A 88 10.00 3.55 -0.83
CA ALA A 88 9.31 3.23 0.41
C ALA A 88 10.23 2.49 1.37
N ASP A 89 9.90 2.51 2.64
CA ASP A 89 10.59 1.74 3.66
C ASP A 89 10.17 0.27 3.65
N VAL A 90 8.91 0.02 3.26
CA VAL A 90 8.33 -1.32 3.18
C VAL A 90 7.46 -1.42 1.94
N TYR A 91 7.56 -2.53 1.23
CA TYR A 91 6.70 -2.86 0.09
C TYR A 91 5.85 -4.07 0.46
N ILE A 92 4.52 -3.92 0.38
CA ILE A 92 3.55 -4.99 0.62
C ILE A 92 2.92 -5.34 -0.73
N ASP A 93 3.23 -6.52 -1.25
CA ASP A 93 2.86 -6.93 -2.61
C ASP A 93 2.75 -8.45 -2.67
N ASP A 94 1.65 -8.97 -3.24
CA ASP A 94 1.40 -10.40 -3.38
C ASP A 94 2.36 -11.10 -4.32
N ARG A 95 3.06 -10.35 -5.17
CA ARG A 95 4.04 -10.87 -6.14
C ARG A 95 5.48 -10.80 -5.66
N CYS A 96 5.71 -10.53 -4.37
CA CYS A 96 7.03 -10.65 -3.79
C CYS A 96 7.51 -12.11 -3.82
N LEU A 97 8.83 -12.32 -3.85
CA LEU A 97 9.43 -13.65 -3.97
C LEU A 97 8.90 -14.64 -2.92
N MET A 98 8.70 -14.18 -1.70
CA MET A 98 8.20 -15.00 -0.58
C MET A 98 6.68 -14.94 -0.46
N GLY A 99 6.00 -14.25 -1.36
CA GLY A 99 4.56 -14.02 -1.28
C GLY A 99 4.16 -13.09 -0.15
N LEU A 100 2.88 -13.12 0.19
CA LEU A 100 2.35 -12.40 1.35
C LEU A 100 2.08 -13.38 2.50
N PRO A 101 2.18 -12.93 3.75
CA PRO A 101 1.59 -13.66 4.87
C PRO A 101 0.09 -13.92 4.62
N ASP A 102 -0.46 -14.94 5.28
CA ASP A 102 -1.83 -15.37 5.04
C ASP A 102 -2.88 -14.35 5.47
N THR A 103 -2.55 -13.51 6.46
CA THR A 103 -3.51 -12.56 7.04
C THR A 103 -2.94 -11.15 7.11
N TRP A 104 -3.81 -10.15 7.08
CA TRP A 104 -3.41 -8.76 7.28
C TRP A 104 -2.90 -8.50 8.70
N GLU A 105 -3.35 -9.26 9.68
CA GLU A 105 -2.79 -9.21 11.04
C GLU A 105 -1.31 -9.55 11.03
N GLU A 106 -0.92 -10.62 10.35
CA GLU A 106 0.48 -11.01 10.22
C GLU A 106 1.30 -9.96 9.47
N ILE A 107 0.76 -9.40 8.39
CA ILE A 107 1.41 -8.31 7.64
C ILE A 107 1.65 -7.12 8.58
N TYR A 108 0.64 -6.71 9.32
CA TYR A 108 0.74 -5.60 10.26
C TYR A 108 1.83 -5.86 11.31
N ASN A 109 1.85 -7.06 11.90
CA ASN A 109 2.84 -7.42 12.90
C ASN A 109 4.28 -7.40 12.34
N MET A 110 4.46 -7.81 11.10
CA MET A 110 5.76 -7.74 10.43
C MET A 110 6.20 -6.29 10.21
N VAL A 111 5.29 -5.42 9.80
CA VAL A 111 5.57 -3.98 9.65
C VAL A 111 5.98 -3.37 10.98
N GLN A 112 5.33 -3.73 12.07
CA GLN A 112 5.69 -3.26 13.41
C GLN A 112 7.12 -3.66 13.79
N LYS A 113 7.52 -4.89 13.49
CA LYS A 113 8.89 -5.36 13.75
C LYS A 113 9.93 -4.56 12.96
N ILE A 114 9.64 -4.27 11.68
CA ILE A 114 10.51 -3.46 10.83
C ILE A 114 10.62 -2.05 11.41
N ASN A 115 9.51 -1.46 11.81
CA ASN A 115 9.49 -0.12 12.38
C ASN A 115 10.29 -0.04 13.67
N GLN A 116 10.19 -1.04 14.55
CA GLN A 116 10.96 -1.10 15.79
C GLN A 116 12.47 -1.14 15.52
N LYS A 117 12.92 -1.89 14.53
CA LYS A 117 14.33 -1.95 14.14
C LYS A 117 14.85 -0.61 13.63
N LYS A 118 13.99 0.19 12.97
CA LYS A 118 14.40 1.51 12.47
C LYS A 118 14.51 2.57 13.56
N ILE A 119 13.79 2.40 14.65
CA ILE A 119 13.82 3.34 15.79
C ILE A 119 15.09 3.15 16.63
N VAL A 120 15.64 1.96 16.63
CA VAL A 120 16.87 1.63 17.33
C VAL A 120 18.11 1.95 16.46
#